data_a6bfde31879f7d2b2d317f0c3f6b0cdd
#
_entry.id   a6bfde31879f7d2b2d317f0c3f6b0cdd
#
_cell.length_a   1.000
_cell.length_b   1.000
_cell.length_c   1.000
_cell.angle_alpha   90.00
_cell.angle_beta   90.00
_cell.angle_gamma   90.00
#
_symmetry.space_group_name_H-M   'P 1'
#
loop_
_entity.id
_entity.type
_entity.pdbx_description
1 polymer ?
#
loop_
_entity_poly.entity_id
_entity_poly.type
_entity_poly.pdbx_seq_one_letter_code
_entity_poly.pdbx_strand_id
1 'polypeptide(L)'
;EHRDIPSLKGRGETLEEAGRRERYAFLDRVASSRGASFIATGHNADDQAETVFLNLLRGTGIRGLRGIPRTREGIVRPVIDLSREKLQGLLLEIPVPWVEDETNLETRYFRNRIRHVILPFLSTEGNRRFADHLIGLSSEAYEIESSRAERSKSLACWCRRHQPLALRSWDTGLLRRMDDQTLQSIMAYEGRDMGLAPLSRSKTSRLLGLIRRGEGRWRFQWERDLEICGSRRSISLVERSLFSSPGPCGESFPLKGERGSFSWGPWSFEWEIAPGGGPFLGERACRIPVNGSEGIEVGAAGSPGETEPSRAGIPRWAEMVWQEVRTSG
;
A
#
# COMPACT_ATOMS: atom_id res chain seq x y z
N GLU A 1 13.92 21.53 23.51
CA GLU A 1 12.97 22.34 22.74
C GLU A 1 11.65 22.41 23.51
N HIS A 2 11.15 23.61 23.75
CA HIS A 2 9.85 23.83 24.41
C HIS A 2 8.82 24.19 23.34
N ARG A 3 7.62 23.57 23.38
CA ARG A 3 6.52 23.79 22.44
C ARG A 3 5.22 24.07 23.18
N ASP A 4 4.51 25.10 22.77
CA ASP A 4 3.15 25.38 23.24
C ASP A 4 2.14 24.51 22.44
N ILE A 5 1.81 23.35 22.97
CA ILE A 5 0.93 22.35 22.30
C ILE A 5 -0.50 22.90 22.07
N PRO A 6 -1.13 23.64 23.02
CA PRO A 6 -2.42 24.25 22.77
C PRO A 6 -2.50 25.09 21.50
N SER A 7 -1.46 25.90 21.20
CA SER A 7 -1.42 26.75 20.02
C SER A 7 -1.20 25.98 18.71
N LEU A 8 -0.61 24.78 18.78
CA LEU A 8 -0.28 23.93 17.63
C LEU A 8 -1.37 22.87 17.33
N LYS A 9 -2.44 22.84 18.11
CA LYS A 9 -3.52 21.87 17.97
C LYS A 9 -4.35 22.12 16.71
N GLY A 10 -4.47 21.09 15.87
CA GLY A 10 -5.30 21.10 14.67
C GLY A 10 -6.81 21.03 14.99
N ARG A 11 -7.65 21.40 14.01
CA ARG A 11 -9.11 21.32 14.14
C ARG A 11 -9.55 19.86 14.26
N GLY A 12 -10.22 19.51 15.37
CA GLY A 12 -10.68 18.14 15.65
C GLY A 12 -9.63 17.21 16.27
N GLU A 13 -8.40 17.71 16.51
CA GLU A 13 -7.32 16.97 17.16
C GLU A 13 -7.45 17.12 18.70
N THR A 14 -7.12 16.10 19.47
CA THR A 14 -7.00 16.20 20.93
C THR A 14 -5.64 16.80 21.32
N LEU A 15 -5.50 17.33 22.53
CA LEU A 15 -4.19 17.81 23.04
C LEU A 15 -3.14 16.69 23.08
N GLU A 16 -3.56 15.47 23.41
CA GLU A 16 -2.68 14.30 23.45
C GLU A 16 -2.17 13.94 22.05
N GLU A 17 -3.05 13.97 21.05
CA GLU A 17 -2.67 13.73 19.65
C GLU A 17 -1.72 14.79 19.13
N ALA A 18 -2.00 16.08 19.39
CA ALA A 18 -1.13 17.18 19.03
C ALA A 18 0.25 17.05 19.70
N GLY A 19 0.30 16.81 21.00
CA GLY A 19 1.55 16.60 21.73
C GLY A 19 2.34 15.38 21.22
N ARG A 20 1.66 14.30 20.89
CA ARG A 20 2.27 13.12 20.29
C ARG A 20 2.87 13.46 18.92
N ARG A 21 2.14 14.13 18.05
CA ARG A 21 2.60 14.55 16.72
C ARG A 21 3.85 15.42 16.80
N GLU A 22 3.82 16.45 17.65
CA GLU A 22 4.96 17.37 17.84
C GLU A 22 6.19 16.64 18.41
N ARG A 23 6.00 15.71 19.35
CA ARG A 23 7.08 14.89 19.90
C ARG A 23 7.76 14.05 18.83
N TYR A 24 6.99 13.37 17.98
CA TYR A 24 7.58 12.55 16.91
C TYR A 24 8.27 13.43 15.86
N ALA A 25 7.67 14.54 15.47
CA ALA A 25 8.30 15.48 14.55
C ALA A 25 9.63 16.05 15.10
N PHE A 26 9.71 16.28 16.41
CA PHE A 26 10.96 16.67 17.08
C PHE A 26 12.00 15.54 17.02
N LEU A 27 11.61 14.32 17.37
CA LEU A 27 12.51 13.17 17.36
C LEU A 27 13.05 12.88 15.96
N ASP A 28 12.21 13.01 14.92
CA ASP A 28 12.61 12.84 13.52
C ASP A 28 13.64 13.89 13.09
N ARG A 29 13.45 15.18 13.48
CA ARG A 29 14.43 16.22 13.22
C ARG A 29 15.78 15.95 13.89
N VAL A 30 15.73 15.53 15.16
CA VAL A 30 16.95 15.19 15.92
C VAL A 30 17.65 13.99 15.32
N ALA A 31 16.92 12.92 15.00
CA ALA A 31 17.45 11.72 14.36
C ALA A 31 18.14 12.08 13.03
N SER A 32 17.48 12.85 12.19
CA SER A 32 18.05 13.32 10.92
C SER A 32 19.31 14.15 11.11
N SER A 33 19.31 15.10 12.05
CA SER A 33 20.48 15.97 12.33
C SER A 33 21.67 15.21 12.92
N ARG A 34 21.44 14.06 13.56
CA ARG A 34 22.46 13.21 14.17
C ARG A 34 22.86 12.04 13.30
N GLY A 35 22.24 11.87 12.11
CA GLY A 35 22.47 10.69 11.26
C GLY A 35 22.01 9.37 11.89
N ALA A 36 21.04 9.41 12.81
CA ALA A 36 20.54 8.23 13.47
C ALA A 36 19.59 7.46 12.54
N SER A 37 19.81 6.16 12.42
CA SER A 37 18.98 5.28 11.60
C SER A 37 17.65 4.90 12.26
N PHE A 38 17.56 4.98 13.59
CA PHE A 38 16.40 4.57 14.38
C PHE A 38 16.15 5.49 15.57
N ILE A 39 14.88 5.61 15.96
CA ILE A 39 14.42 6.24 17.19
C ILE A 39 13.95 5.14 18.14
N ALA A 40 14.60 4.99 19.29
CA ALA A 40 14.15 4.06 20.33
C ALA A 40 13.14 4.74 21.25
N THR A 41 12.02 4.06 21.55
CA THR A 41 11.01 4.56 22.51
C THR A 41 10.78 3.53 23.61
N GLY A 42 10.54 4.01 24.84
CA GLY A 42 10.39 3.20 26.05
C GLY A 42 9.01 2.58 26.25
N HIS A 43 8.23 2.33 25.18
CA HIS A 43 6.98 1.60 25.31
C HIS A 43 7.23 0.19 25.82
N ASN A 44 6.46 -0.23 26.80
CA ASN A 44 6.61 -1.49 27.53
C ASN A 44 5.38 -2.41 27.40
N ALA A 45 5.36 -3.54 28.08
CA ALA A 45 4.27 -4.50 28.03
C ALA A 45 2.95 -3.95 28.64
N ASP A 46 3.02 -3.09 29.67
CA ASP A 46 1.83 -2.45 30.21
C ASP A 46 1.21 -1.49 29.21
N ASP A 47 2.01 -0.70 28.49
CA ASP A 47 1.52 0.16 27.39
C ASP A 47 0.84 -0.66 26.28
N GLN A 48 1.32 -1.89 26.03
CA GLN A 48 0.72 -2.82 25.09
C GLN A 48 -0.67 -3.25 25.56
N ALA A 49 -0.80 -3.70 26.82
CA ALA A 49 -2.09 -4.08 27.41
C ALA A 49 -3.09 -2.91 27.36
N GLU A 50 -2.67 -1.70 27.77
CA GLU A 50 -3.48 -0.49 27.69
C GLU A 50 -4.00 -0.23 26.29
N THR A 51 -3.11 -0.33 25.28
CA THR A 51 -3.46 -0.04 23.88
C THR A 51 -4.40 -1.07 23.31
N VAL A 52 -4.18 -2.35 23.60
CA VAL A 52 -5.08 -3.44 23.16
C VAL A 52 -6.47 -3.26 23.79
N PHE A 53 -6.53 -2.99 25.08
CA PHE A 53 -7.78 -2.75 25.78
C PHE A 53 -8.53 -1.52 25.23
N LEU A 54 -7.82 -0.41 25.01
CA LEU A 54 -8.38 0.79 24.40
C LEU A 54 -8.97 0.51 23.01
N ASN A 55 -8.28 -0.30 22.19
CA ASN A 55 -8.74 -0.68 20.87
C ASN A 55 -9.98 -1.60 20.95
N LEU A 56 -10.05 -2.52 21.92
CA LEU A 56 -11.23 -3.34 22.17
C LEU A 56 -12.46 -2.47 22.52
N LEU A 57 -12.30 -1.49 23.40
CA LEU A 57 -13.38 -0.57 23.77
C LEU A 57 -13.89 0.26 22.56
N ARG A 58 -13.01 0.56 21.61
CA ARG A 58 -13.37 1.29 20.38
C ARG A 58 -13.98 0.41 19.32
N GLY A 59 -14.05 -0.90 19.51
CA GLY A 59 -14.56 -1.85 18.54
C GLY A 59 -13.57 -2.08 17.40
N THR A 60 -12.53 -2.87 17.64
CA THR A 60 -11.49 -3.17 16.65
C THR A 60 -11.60 -4.60 16.14
N GLY A 61 -11.08 -4.84 14.91
CA GLY A 61 -10.78 -6.19 14.42
C GLY A 61 -9.35 -6.63 14.80
N ILE A 62 -8.96 -7.82 14.33
CA ILE A 62 -7.64 -8.45 14.59
C ILE A 62 -6.48 -7.46 14.39
N ARG A 63 -6.55 -6.64 13.35
CA ARG A 63 -5.49 -5.67 13.04
C ARG A 63 -5.24 -4.66 14.17
N GLY A 64 -6.26 -4.19 14.85
CA GLY A 64 -6.10 -3.26 15.97
C GLY A 64 -5.71 -3.96 17.27
N LEU A 65 -6.00 -5.27 17.39
CA LEU A 65 -5.57 -6.07 18.54
C LEU A 65 -4.05 -6.28 18.61
N ARG A 66 -3.32 -6.08 17.50
CA ARG A 66 -1.85 -6.07 17.51
C ARG A 66 -1.24 -5.04 18.45
N GLY A 67 -2.01 -4.05 18.87
CA GLY A 67 -1.55 -2.99 19.76
C GLY A 67 -0.42 -2.16 19.15
N ILE A 68 0.65 -1.95 19.93
CA ILE A 68 1.82 -1.16 19.56
C ILE A 68 2.80 -2.06 18.80
N PRO A 69 3.18 -1.75 17.55
CA PRO A 69 4.14 -2.56 16.82
C PRO A 69 5.57 -2.42 17.39
N ARG A 70 6.37 -3.49 17.35
CA ARG A 70 7.78 -3.48 17.78
C ARG A 70 8.63 -2.48 17.00
N THR A 71 8.37 -2.42 15.69
CA THR A 71 9.03 -1.49 14.76
C THR A 71 8.00 -0.84 13.86
N ARG A 72 8.19 0.44 13.56
CA ARG A 72 7.37 1.19 12.60
C ARG A 72 8.12 2.43 12.13
N GLU A 73 8.33 2.56 10.81
CA GLU A 73 8.84 3.80 10.18
C GLU A 73 10.08 4.37 10.90
N GLY A 74 11.12 3.53 11.10
CA GLY A 74 12.34 3.95 11.79
C GLY A 74 12.24 4.03 13.33
N ILE A 75 11.07 3.77 13.92
CA ILE A 75 10.89 3.72 15.37
C ILE A 75 10.99 2.28 15.84
N VAL A 76 11.82 2.03 16.85
CA VAL A 76 11.99 0.73 17.51
C VAL A 76 11.55 0.80 18.97
N ARG A 77 11.09 -0.32 19.53
CA ARG A 77 10.63 -0.44 20.92
C ARG A 77 11.29 -1.62 21.60
N PRO A 78 12.54 -1.44 22.06
CA PRO A 78 13.35 -2.55 22.55
C PRO A 78 12.77 -3.24 23.78
N VAL A 79 12.02 -2.51 24.60
CA VAL A 79 11.48 -2.97 25.90
C VAL A 79 10.00 -3.31 25.87
N ILE A 80 9.39 -3.49 24.68
CA ILE A 80 7.95 -3.70 24.53
C ILE A 80 7.43 -4.97 25.22
N ASP A 81 8.30 -5.95 25.45
CA ASP A 81 7.96 -7.22 26.10
C ASP A 81 8.22 -7.24 27.60
N LEU A 82 8.82 -6.19 28.13
CA LEU A 82 9.12 -6.08 29.56
C LEU A 82 8.00 -5.32 30.27
N SER A 83 7.55 -5.88 31.40
CA SER A 83 6.62 -5.15 32.27
C SER A 83 7.32 -3.98 32.95
N ARG A 84 6.54 -2.98 33.36
CA ARG A 84 7.05 -1.83 34.13
C ARG A 84 7.76 -2.29 35.40
N GLU A 85 7.19 -3.27 36.09
CA GLU A 85 7.78 -3.86 37.30
C GLU A 85 9.18 -4.42 37.04
N LYS A 86 9.34 -5.20 35.96
CA LYS A 86 10.67 -5.74 35.57
C LYS A 86 11.64 -4.62 35.21
N LEU A 87 11.20 -3.60 34.49
CA LEU A 87 12.04 -2.45 34.15
C LEU A 87 12.48 -1.67 35.41
N GLN A 88 11.58 -1.45 36.34
CA GLN A 88 11.91 -0.81 37.62
C GLN A 88 12.90 -1.66 38.44
N GLY A 89 12.69 -2.98 38.48
CA GLY A 89 13.63 -3.89 39.12
C GLY A 89 15.04 -3.78 38.55
N LEU A 90 15.16 -3.76 37.20
CA LEU A 90 16.47 -3.57 36.54
C LEU A 90 17.09 -2.20 36.84
N LEU A 91 16.31 -1.14 36.93
CA LEU A 91 16.81 0.20 37.24
C LEU A 91 17.30 0.33 38.70
N LEU A 92 16.74 -0.47 39.61
CA LEU A 92 17.25 -0.52 40.99
C LEU A 92 18.67 -1.16 41.10
N GLU A 93 19.00 -2.05 40.17
CA GLU A 93 20.34 -2.67 40.10
C GLU A 93 21.36 -1.74 39.43
N ILE A 94 20.92 -0.77 38.65
CA ILE A 94 21.75 0.16 37.90
C ILE A 94 21.57 1.55 38.52
N PRO A 95 22.60 2.28 38.96
CA PRO A 95 22.48 3.58 39.61
C PRO A 95 22.14 4.69 38.58
N VAL A 96 21.01 4.56 37.92
CA VAL A 96 20.48 5.57 36.99
C VAL A 96 19.29 6.26 37.61
N PRO A 97 19.35 7.58 37.87
CA PRO A 97 18.20 8.32 38.38
C PRO A 97 17.08 8.37 37.32
N TRP A 98 15.85 8.14 37.75
CA TRP A 98 14.67 8.37 36.92
C TRP A 98 13.72 9.36 37.62
N VAL A 99 12.92 10.04 36.82
CA VAL A 99 11.92 10.99 37.30
C VAL A 99 10.53 10.43 37.01
N GLU A 100 9.67 10.46 38.01
CA GLU A 100 8.24 10.19 37.82
C GLU A 100 7.54 11.47 37.36
N ASP A 101 6.87 11.39 36.24
CA ASP A 101 6.05 12.49 35.70
C ASP A 101 4.71 12.48 36.46
N GLU A 102 4.46 13.50 37.28
CA GLU A 102 3.23 13.65 38.09
C GLU A 102 1.97 13.65 37.23
N THR A 103 2.04 14.08 35.98
CA THR A 103 0.89 14.08 35.05
C THR A 103 0.42 12.66 34.71
N ASN A 104 1.23 11.64 34.91
CA ASN A 104 0.84 10.25 34.75
C ASN A 104 -0.24 9.80 35.76
N LEU A 105 -0.40 10.49 36.87
CA LEU A 105 -1.41 10.19 37.91
C LEU A 105 -2.76 10.83 37.60
N GLU A 106 -2.85 11.76 36.68
CA GLU A 106 -4.08 12.47 36.36
C GLU A 106 -5.11 11.58 35.65
N THR A 107 -6.10 11.11 36.35
CA THR A 107 -7.18 10.25 35.84
C THR A 107 -8.18 10.95 34.90
N ARG A 108 -8.04 12.28 34.70
CA ARG A 108 -8.82 13.01 33.68
C ARG A 108 -8.57 12.47 32.24
N TYR A 109 -7.40 11.96 31.98
CA TYR A 109 -7.08 11.33 30.70
C TYR A 109 -7.57 9.87 30.70
N PHE A 110 -8.26 9.48 29.63
CA PHE A 110 -8.88 8.16 29.55
C PHE A 110 -7.85 7.02 29.61
N ARG A 111 -6.67 7.22 29.03
CA ARG A 111 -5.58 6.26 29.10
C ARG A 111 -5.08 6.06 30.54
N ASN A 112 -4.94 7.14 31.31
CA ASN A 112 -4.55 7.05 32.72
C ASN A 112 -5.63 6.36 33.56
N ARG A 113 -6.93 6.55 33.24
CA ARG A 113 -8.02 5.78 33.88
C ARG A 113 -7.92 4.29 33.58
N ILE A 114 -7.59 3.92 32.33
CA ILE A 114 -7.36 2.50 32.00
C ILE A 114 -6.24 1.95 32.85
N ARG A 115 -5.10 2.63 32.93
CA ARG A 115 -3.90 2.24 33.67
C ARG A 115 -4.13 2.11 35.18
N HIS A 116 -4.72 3.12 35.81
CA HIS A 116 -4.75 3.25 37.27
C HIS A 116 -6.05 2.77 37.90
N VAL A 117 -7.12 2.63 37.14
CA VAL A 117 -8.44 2.26 37.65
C VAL A 117 -8.97 0.99 37.01
N ILE A 118 -9.09 0.96 35.67
CA ILE A 118 -9.84 -0.10 35.01
C ILE A 118 -9.06 -1.41 34.96
N LEU A 119 -7.82 -1.40 34.49
CA LEU A 119 -6.99 -2.62 34.43
C LEU A 119 -6.71 -3.19 35.84
N PRO A 120 -6.37 -2.39 36.87
CA PRO A 120 -6.27 -2.89 38.24
C PRO A 120 -7.57 -3.49 38.76
N PHE A 121 -8.72 -2.83 38.55
CA PHE A 121 -10.03 -3.36 38.91
C PHE A 121 -10.30 -4.72 38.27
N LEU A 122 -10.12 -4.82 36.96
CA LEU A 122 -10.31 -6.08 36.22
C LEU A 122 -9.33 -7.17 36.67
N SER A 123 -8.15 -6.80 37.11
CA SER A 123 -7.17 -7.75 37.66
C SER A 123 -7.53 -8.22 39.06
N THR A 124 -8.16 -7.38 39.88
CA THR A 124 -8.57 -7.71 41.25
C THR A 124 -9.90 -8.46 41.30
N GLU A 125 -10.91 -7.93 40.63
CA GLU A 125 -12.27 -8.47 40.70
C GLU A 125 -12.55 -9.55 39.62
N GLY A 126 -11.73 -9.59 38.56
CA GLY A 126 -11.89 -10.53 37.47
C GLY A 126 -10.80 -11.58 37.43
N ASN A 127 -9.73 -11.28 36.73
CA ASN A 127 -8.61 -12.21 36.54
C ASN A 127 -7.28 -11.50 36.79
N ARG A 128 -6.52 -11.97 37.79
CA ARG A 128 -5.21 -11.41 38.16
C ARG A 128 -4.24 -11.30 36.98
N ARG A 129 -4.37 -12.17 35.98
CA ARG A 129 -3.54 -12.18 34.76
C ARG A 129 -4.20 -11.49 33.57
N PHE A 130 -5.18 -10.61 33.80
CA PHE A 130 -5.92 -9.98 32.72
C PHE A 130 -5.01 -9.19 31.75
N ALA A 131 -4.05 -8.44 32.29
CA ALA A 131 -3.07 -7.73 31.47
C ALA A 131 -2.21 -8.68 30.62
N ASP A 132 -1.76 -9.80 31.19
CA ASP A 132 -1.01 -10.84 30.45
C ASP A 132 -1.85 -11.43 29.31
N HIS A 133 -3.14 -11.64 29.55
CA HIS A 133 -4.04 -12.14 28.50
C HIS A 133 -4.19 -11.14 27.34
N LEU A 134 -4.25 -9.84 27.63
CA LEU A 134 -4.27 -8.81 26.59
C LEU A 134 -2.97 -8.79 25.77
N ILE A 135 -1.82 -8.98 26.42
CA ILE A 135 -0.51 -9.07 25.76
C ILE A 135 -0.45 -10.34 24.90
N GLY A 136 -0.92 -11.48 25.43
CA GLY A 136 -1.02 -12.73 24.67
C GLY A 136 -1.87 -12.59 23.43
N LEU A 137 -3.06 -11.99 23.57
CA LEU A 137 -3.96 -11.70 22.45
C LEU A 137 -3.31 -10.80 21.39
N SER A 138 -2.52 -9.81 21.83
CA SER A 138 -1.75 -8.95 20.93
C SER A 138 -0.71 -9.74 20.13
N SER A 139 -0.01 -10.67 20.77
CA SER A 139 0.99 -11.52 20.12
C SER A 139 0.36 -12.44 19.09
N GLU A 140 -0.74 -13.09 19.42
CA GLU A 140 -1.50 -13.93 18.47
C GLU A 140 -2.02 -13.11 17.28
N ALA A 141 -2.59 -11.93 17.54
CA ALA A 141 -3.05 -11.03 16.48
C ALA A 141 -1.91 -10.58 15.57
N TYR A 142 -0.72 -10.37 16.12
CA TYR A 142 0.48 -10.02 15.35
C TYR A 142 0.90 -11.19 14.43
N GLU A 143 0.95 -12.41 14.93
CA GLU A 143 1.30 -13.61 14.17
C GLU A 143 0.31 -13.86 13.02
N ILE A 144 -0.98 -13.77 13.31
CA ILE A 144 -2.05 -13.92 12.30
C ILE A 144 -1.88 -12.88 11.18
N GLU A 145 -1.70 -11.61 11.53
CA GLU A 145 -1.56 -10.53 10.55
C GLU A 145 -0.23 -10.61 9.77
N SER A 146 0.85 -11.06 10.41
CA SER A 146 2.15 -11.28 9.75
C SER A 146 2.06 -12.41 8.74
N SER A 147 1.50 -13.55 9.14
CA SER A 147 1.27 -14.70 8.25
C SER A 147 0.35 -14.33 7.08
N ARG A 148 -0.70 -13.53 7.35
CA ARG A 148 -1.60 -13.01 6.31
C ARG A 148 -0.86 -12.07 5.34
N ALA A 149 0.02 -11.22 5.84
CA ALA A 149 0.80 -10.29 5.02
C ALA A 149 1.77 -11.04 4.08
N GLU A 150 2.50 -12.04 4.61
CA GLU A 150 3.41 -12.87 3.82
C GLU A 150 2.65 -13.69 2.76
N ARG A 151 1.52 -14.29 3.14
CA ARG A 151 0.67 -15.00 2.19
C ARG A 151 0.15 -14.08 1.09
N SER A 152 -0.28 -12.86 1.45
CA SER A 152 -0.77 -11.88 0.49
C SER A 152 0.32 -11.45 -0.48
N LYS A 153 1.55 -11.23 0.00
CA LYS A 153 2.73 -10.94 -0.82
C LYS A 153 3.01 -12.06 -1.81
N SER A 154 3.07 -13.30 -1.34
CA SER A 154 3.34 -14.46 -2.20
C SER A 154 2.27 -14.63 -3.27
N LEU A 155 0.99 -14.53 -2.89
CA LEU A 155 -0.13 -14.65 -3.83
C LEU A 155 -0.19 -13.47 -4.81
N ALA A 156 0.13 -12.25 -4.36
CA ALA A 156 0.22 -11.09 -5.23
C ALA A 156 1.29 -11.29 -6.30
N CYS A 157 2.50 -11.71 -5.90
CA CYS A 157 3.58 -12.02 -6.83
C CYS A 157 3.20 -13.13 -7.82
N TRP A 158 2.52 -14.19 -7.34
CA TRP A 158 2.06 -15.27 -8.20
C TRP A 158 1.01 -14.84 -9.23
N CYS A 159 0.15 -13.90 -8.87
CA CYS A 159 -0.87 -13.34 -9.78
C CYS A 159 -0.33 -12.31 -10.75
N ARG A 160 0.86 -11.75 -10.49
CA ARG A 160 1.43 -10.70 -11.36
C ARG A 160 1.64 -11.19 -12.76
N ARG A 161 1.40 -10.30 -13.73
CA ARG A 161 1.69 -10.48 -15.15
C ARG A 161 2.41 -9.25 -15.66
N HIS A 162 3.28 -9.45 -16.64
CA HIS A 162 3.82 -8.30 -17.38
C HIS A 162 2.79 -7.85 -18.41
N GLN A 163 2.51 -6.56 -18.42
CA GLN A 163 1.70 -5.91 -19.44
C GLN A 163 2.37 -4.58 -19.82
N PRO A 164 2.61 -4.33 -21.11
CA PRO A 164 3.15 -3.05 -21.55
C PRO A 164 2.29 -1.90 -21.03
N LEU A 165 2.93 -0.77 -20.71
CA LEU A 165 2.27 0.47 -20.25
C LEU A 165 1.56 0.40 -18.91
N ALA A 166 1.51 -0.75 -18.25
CA ALA A 166 0.94 -0.88 -16.92
C ALA A 166 2.03 -0.72 -15.85
N LEU A 167 1.71 0.04 -14.81
CA LEU A 167 2.56 0.12 -13.61
C LEU A 167 2.56 -1.23 -12.87
N ARG A 168 1.44 -1.92 -12.90
CA ARG A 168 1.25 -3.25 -12.33
C ARG A 168 0.12 -3.99 -13.02
N SER A 169 0.25 -5.29 -13.21
CA SER A 169 -0.80 -6.10 -13.81
C SER A 169 -0.92 -7.46 -13.14
N TRP A 170 -2.13 -8.01 -13.19
CA TRP A 170 -2.47 -9.30 -12.58
C TRP A 170 -3.32 -10.15 -13.53
N ASP A 171 -3.22 -11.45 -13.38
CA ASP A 171 -4.07 -12.41 -14.08
C ASP A 171 -5.47 -12.41 -13.46
N THR A 172 -6.49 -12.07 -14.27
CA THR A 172 -7.89 -12.01 -13.82
C THR A 172 -8.39 -13.39 -13.37
N GLY A 173 -8.02 -14.45 -14.08
CA GLY A 173 -8.47 -15.81 -13.77
C GLY A 173 -7.95 -16.29 -12.42
N LEU A 174 -6.69 -15.99 -12.10
CA LEU A 174 -6.10 -16.32 -10.80
C LEU A 174 -6.75 -15.51 -9.68
N LEU A 175 -6.91 -14.20 -9.84
CA LEU A 175 -7.56 -13.36 -8.82
C LEU A 175 -9.00 -13.80 -8.53
N ARG A 176 -9.75 -14.18 -9.55
CA ARG A 176 -11.15 -14.62 -9.40
C ARG A 176 -11.33 -15.96 -8.66
N ARG A 177 -10.30 -16.80 -8.60
CA ARG A 177 -10.32 -18.07 -7.85
C ARG A 177 -10.13 -17.88 -6.35
N MET A 178 -9.70 -16.68 -5.90
CA MET A 178 -9.45 -16.40 -4.50
C MET A 178 -10.72 -15.94 -3.79
N ASP A 179 -10.84 -16.23 -2.50
CA ASP A 179 -11.92 -15.67 -1.68
C ASP A 179 -11.78 -14.15 -1.54
N ASP A 180 -12.85 -13.48 -1.15
CA ASP A 180 -12.89 -12.02 -1.07
C ASP A 180 -11.91 -11.44 -0.05
N GLN A 181 -11.66 -12.15 1.06
CA GLN A 181 -10.73 -11.71 2.08
C GLN A 181 -9.28 -11.77 1.57
N THR A 182 -8.93 -12.85 0.87
CA THR A 182 -7.62 -13.00 0.22
C THR A 182 -7.44 -11.95 -0.86
N LEU A 183 -8.42 -11.76 -1.73
CA LEU A 183 -8.37 -10.76 -2.79
C LEU A 183 -8.23 -9.33 -2.24
N GLN A 184 -8.98 -8.99 -1.18
CA GLN A 184 -8.84 -7.72 -0.47
C GLN A 184 -7.42 -7.55 0.07
N SER A 185 -6.85 -8.60 0.66
CA SER A 185 -5.51 -8.57 1.25
C SER A 185 -4.42 -8.39 0.18
N ILE A 186 -4.58 -9.02 -0.98
CA ILE A 186 -3.70 -8.84 -2.15
C ILE A 186 -3.75 -7.39 -2.64
N MET A 187 -4.95 -6.84 -2.85
CA MET A 187 -5.08 -5.46 -3.34
C MET A 187 -4.53 -4.44 -2.32
N ALA A 188 -4.74 -4.69 -1.02
CA ALA A 188 -4.17 -3.86 0.04
C ALA A 188 -2.64 -3.98 0.13
N TYR A 189 -2.07 -5.15 -0.12
CA TYR A 189 -0.63 -5.35 -0.22
C TYR A 189 -0.06 -4.60 -1.42
N GLU A 190 -0.63 -4.80 -2.60
CA GLU A 190 -0.17 -4.14 -3.84
C GLU A 190 -0.23 -2.61 -3.74
N GLY A 191 -1.32 -2.07 -3.17
CA GLY A 191 -1.40 -0.63 -2.93
C GLY A 191 -0.28 -0.11 -2.04
N ARG A 192 0.03 -0.80 -0.93
CA ARG A 192 1.13 -0.41 -0.03
C ARG A 192 2.51 -0.57 -0.68
N ASP A 193 2.72 -1.67 -1.42
CA ASP A 193 3.97 -1.94 -2.14
C ASP A 193 4.29 -0.84 -3.15
N MET A 194 3.26 -0.20 -3.70
CA MET A 194 3.35 0.92 -4.64
C MET A 194 3.25 2.31 -3.99
N GLY A 195 3.17 2.40 -2.66
CA GLY A 195 3.04 3.66 -1.93
C GLY A 195 1.68 4.36 -2.09
N LEU A 196 0.63 3.63 -2.50
CA LEU A 196 -0.68 4.19 -2.75
C LEU A 196 -1.52 4.30 -1.46
N ALA A 197 -2.41 5.28 -1.43
CA ALA A 197 -3.36 5.42 -0.33
C ALA A 197 -4.30 4.19 -0.24
N PRO A 198 -4.63 3.74 0.99
CA PRO A 198 -5.52 2.61 1.18
C PRO A 198 -6.93 2.93 0.68
N LEU A 199 -7.54 1.97 -0.02
CA LEU A 199 -8.91 2.09 -0.46
C LEU A 199 -9.88 2.10 0.73
N SER A 200 -10.88 2.98 0.70
CA SER A 200 -11.99 2.94 1.66
C SER A 200 -12.77 1.62 1.51
N ARG A 201 -13.53 1.26 2.55
CA ARG A 201 -14.32 0.01 2.54
C ARG A 201 -15.27 -0.07 1.33
N SER A 202 -15.94 1.03 0.99
CA SER A 202 -16.84 1.09 -0.16
C SER A 202 -16.10 0.93 -1.50
N LYS A 203 -14.97 1.61 -1.67
CA LYS A 203 -14.12 1.47 -2.86
C LYS A 203 -13.60 0.02 -2.99
N THR A 204 -13.16 -0.58 -1.89
CA THR A 204 -12.70 -1.98 -1.87
C THR A 204 -13.81 -2.92 -2.34
N SER A 205 -15.00 -2.85 -1.74
CA SER A 205 -16.14 -3.71 -2.13
C SER A 205 -16.52 -3.52 -3.60
N ARG A 206 -16.49 -2.28 -4.11
CA ARG A 206 -16.74 -2.00 -5.53
C ARG A 206 -15.70 -2.64 -6.44
N LEU A 207 -14.41 -2.51 -6.11
CA LEU A 207 -13.32 -3.12 -6.88
C LEU A 207 -13.44 -4.64 -6.91
N LEU A 208 -13.67 -5.28 -5.75
CA LEU A 208 -13.88 -6.72 -5.67
C LEU A 208 -15.06 -7.17 -6.53
N GLY A 209 -16.17 -6.43 -6.49
CA GLY A 209 -17.35 -6.70 -7.33
C GLY A 209 -17.04 -6.62 -8.83
N LEU A 210 -16.20 -5.67 -9.26
CA LEU A 210 -15.76 -5.57 -10.66
C LEU A 210 -14.88 -6.75 -11.07
N ILE A 211 -13.93 -7.16 -10.21
CA ILE A 211 -13.07 -8.32 -10.45
C ILE A 211 -13.92 -9.60 -10.55
N ARG A 212 -14.91 -9.77 -9.68
CA ARG A 212 -15.80 -10.94 -9.66
C ARG A 212 -16.68 -11.08 -10.89
N ARG A 213 -17.28 -9.99 -11.35
CA ARG A 213 -18.11 -10.01 -12.55
C ARG A 213 -17.33 -10.52 -13.76
N GLY A 214 -16.11 -10.03 -13.94
CA GLY A 214 -15.15 -10.52 -14.94
C GLY A 214 -15.64 -10.46 -16.39
N GLU A 215 -16.75 -9.77 -16.64
CA GLU A 215 -17.36 -9.63 -17.94
C GLU A 215 -17.05 -8.26 -18.51
N GLY A 216 -16.67 -8.24 -19.79
CA GLY A 216 -16.39 -7.00 -20.48
C GLY A 216 -15.10 -6.31 -20.03
N ARG A 217 -15.02 -5.05 -20.38
CA ARG A 217 -13.99 -4.11 -19.99
C ARG A 217 -14.57 -3.17 -18.95
N TRP A 218 -13.78 -2.88 -17.92
CA TRP A 218 -14.19 -1.97 -16.85
C TRP A 218 -13.03 -1.13 -16.35
N ARG A 219 -13.35 0.04 -15.78
CA ARG A 219 -12.38 0.97 -15.20
C ARG A 219 -12.78 1.29 -13.76
N PHE A 220 -11.76 1.48 -12.92
CA PHE A 220 -11.94 1.81 -11.51
C PHE A 220 -10.86 2.82 -11.10
N GLN A 221 -11.25 3.99 -10.62
CA GLN A 221 -10.33 5.01 -10.15
C GLN A 221 -9.80 4.65 -8.76
N TRP A 222 -8.49 4.39 -8.65
CA TRP A 222 -7.84 4.19 -7.36
C TRP A 222 -7.56 5.53 -6.70
N GLU A 223 -6.77 6.39 -7.35
CA GLU A 223 -6.44 7.77 -6.99
C GLU A 223 -6.71 8.72 -8.15
N ARG A 224 -6.38 10.01 -7.97
CA ARG A 224 -6.67 11.03 -8.98
C ARG A 224 -6.08 10.69 -10.34
N ASP A 225 -4.84 10.21 -10.34
CA ASP A 225 -4.05 10.01 -11.56
C ASP A 225 -3.83 8.52 -11.90
N LEU A 226 -4.43 7.59 -11.11
CA LEU A 226 -4.27 6.16 -11.29
C LEU A 226 -5.61 5.44 -11.42
N GLU A 227 -5.70 4.59 -12.44
CA GLU A 227 -6.88 3.76 -12.69
C GLU A 227 -6.53 2.29 -12.82
N ILE A 228 -7.42 1.43 -12.32
CA ILE A 228 -7.41 0.00 -12.61
C ILE A 228 -8.31 -0.23 -13.83
N CYS A 229 -7.74 -0.85 -14.84
CA CYS A 229 -8.44 -1.32 -16.03
C CYS A 229 -8.51 -2.84 -16.00
N GLY A 230 -9.69 -3.39 -16.11
CA GLY A 230 -9.92 -4.83 -16.09
C GLY A 230 -10.51 -5.37 -17.37
N SER A 231 -10.12 -6.60 -17.68
CA SER A 231 -10.65 -7.41 -18.78
C SER A 231 -10.83 -8.86 -18.31
N ARG A 232 -11.29 -9.74 -19.20
CA ARG A 232 -11.39 -11.19 -18.92
C ARG A 232 -10.04 -11.85 -18.60
N ARG A 233 -8.93 -11.32 -19.11
CA ARG A 233 -7.59 -11.94 -19.03
C ARG A 233 -6.66 -11.25 -18.05
N SER A 234 -6.71 -9.93 -17.97
CA SER A 234 -5.81 -9.13 -17.16
C SER A 234 -6.50 -7.97 -16.49
N ILE A 235 -5.98 -7.61 -15.32
CA ILE A 235 -6.31 -6.40 -14.58
C ILE A 235 -5.01 -5.62 -14.49
N SER A 236 -5.04 -4.33 -14.78
CA SER A 236 -3.84 -3.50 -14.85
C SER A 236 -4.06 -2.17 -14.15
N LEU A 237 -3.10 -1.76 -13.34
CA LEU A 237 -3.02 -0.40 -12.80
C LEU A 237 -2.23 0.45 -13.78
N VAL A 238 -2.79 1.56 -14.19
CA VAL A 238 -2.25 2.44 -15.22
C VAL A 238 -2.40 3.91 -14.82
N GLU A 239 -1.57 4.75 -15.39
CA GLU A 239 -1.73 6.19 -15.25
C GLU A 239 -2.95 6.67 -16.06
N ARG A 240 -3.73 7.57 -15.46
CA ARG A 240 -4.90 8.15 -16.11
C ARG A 240 -4.54 9.00 -17.33
N SER A 241 -3.34 9.56 -17.35
CA SER A 241 -2.77 10.29 -18.50
C SER A 241 -2.81 9.49 -19.78
N LEU A 242 -2.71 8.15 -19.69
CA LEU A 242 -2.85 7.23 -20.83
C LEU A 242 -4.21 7.34 -21.54
N PHE A 243 -5.22 7.90 -20.88
CA PHE A 243 -6.57 8.11 -21.40
C PHE A 243 -6.83 9.55 -21.84
N SER A 244 -5.86 10.45 -21.62
CA SER A 244 -6.01 11.87 -21.93
C SER A 244 -5.49 12.10 -23.35
N SER A 245 -6.40 12.54 -24.22
CA SER A 245 -6.18 12.98 -25.60
C SER A 245 -5.24 12.11 -26.43
N PRO A 246 -5.79 11.22 -27.23
CA PRO A 246 -5.03 10.64 -28.33
C PRO A 246 -4.53 11.76 -29.23
N GLY A 247 -3.34 11.59 -29.80
CA GLY A 247 -2.87 12.44 -30.90
C GLY A 247 -3.82 12.39 -32.09
N PRO A 248 -3.62 13.21 -33.10
CA PRO A 248 -4.45 13.20 -34.29
C PRO A 248 -4.50 11.82 -34.93
N CYS A 249 -5.70 11.38 -35.35
CA CYS A 249 -5.89 10.08 -35.97
C CYS A 249 -5.21 10.00 -37.34
N GLY A 250 -4.61 8.85 -37.66
CA GLY A 250 -4.09 8.60 -39.03
C GLY A 250 -2.73 9.22 -39.31
N GLU A 251 -1.95 9.58 -38.29
CA GLU A 251 -0.57 9.97 -38.50
C GLU A 251 0.29 8.75 -38.85
N SER A 252 1.08 8.86 -39.93
CA SER A 252 1.99 7.84 -40.38
C SER A 252 3.43 8.22 -40.02
N PHE A 253 4.14 7.34 -39.35
CA PHE A 253 5.51 7.57 -38.90
C PHE A 253 6.44 6.59 -39.68
N PRO A 254 7.23 7.10 -40.63
CA PRO A 254 8.13 6.25 -41.38
C PRO A 254 9.26 5.70 -40.51
N LEU A 255 9.47 4.38 -40.56
CA LEU A 255 10.61 3.72 -39.94
C LEU A 255 11.87 3.92 -40.79
N LYS A 256 12.71 4.88 -40.45
CA LYS A 256 13.97 5.15 -41.17
C LYS A 256 15.16 4.60 -40.37
N GLY A 257 15.90 3.66 -40.99
CA GLY A 257 17.06 3.03 -40.37
C GLY A 257 16.70 1.84 -39.48
N GLU A 258 17.67 1.32 -38.73
CA GLU A 258 17.52 0.12 -37.91
C GLU A 258 16.91 0.43 -36.54
N ARG A 259 16.90 1.70 -36.09
CA ARG A 259 16.31 2.19 -34.83
C ARG A 259 15.90 3.65 -34.95
N GLY A 260 14.95 4.05 -34.15
CA GLY A 260 14.50 5.44 -34.09
C GLY A 260 13.49 5.69 -32.96
N SER A 261 12.96 6.88 -32.95
CA SER A 261 11.90 7.26 -32.03
C SER A 261 10.93 8.24 -32.70
N PHE A 262 9.68 8.24 -32.24
CA PHE A 262 8.69 9.25 -32.60
C PHE A 262 7.76 9.53 -31.40
N SER A 263 7.11 10.68 -31.41
CA SER A 263 6.12 11.04 -30.41
C SER A 263 4.76 11.21 -31.06
N TRP A 264 3.72 10.71 -30.39
CA TRP A 264 2.35 10.84 -30.83
C TRP A 264 1.42 11.17 -29.65
N GLY A 265 0.91 12.37 -29.61
CA GLY A 265 0.22 12.91 -28.46
C GLY A 265 1.13 12.89 -27.21
N PRO A 266 0.65 12.34 -26.07
CA PRO A 266 1.46 12.21 -24.85
C PRO A 266 2.44 11.03 -24.89
N TRP A 267 2.53 10.31 -25.99
CA TRP A 267 3.29 9.07 -26.13
C TRP A 267 4.61 9.30 -26.83
N SER A 268 5.67 8.64 -26.32
CA SER A 268 6.95 8.50 -26.99
C SER A 268 7.18 7.03 -27.30
N PHE A 269 7.49 6.73 -28.55
CA PHE A 269 7.78 5.40 -29.05
C PHE A 269 9.23 5.32 -29.48
N GLU A 270 9.91 4.31 -28.99
CA GLU A 270 11.23 3.92 -29.49
C GLU A 270 11.09 2.60 -30.22
N TRP A 271 11.75 2.47 -31.37
CA TRP A 271 11.70 1.27 -32.15
C TRP A 271 13.10 0.84 -32.57
N GLU A 272 13.28 -0.45 -32.69
CA GLU A 272 14.49 -1.09 -33.18
C GLU A 272 14.09 -2.29 -34.03
N ILE A 273 14.66 -2.40 -35.22
CA ILE A 273 14.48 -3.56 -36.08
C ILE A 273 15.50 -4.61 -35.65
N ALA A 274 15.01 -5.66 -34.98
CA ALA A 274 15.83 -6.80 -34.57
C ALA A 274 15.56 -8.00 -35.47
N PRO A 275 16.59 -8.72 -35.91
CA PRO A 275 16.41 -10.01 -36.60
C PRO A 275 15.68 -10.98 -35.66
N GLY A 276 14.73 -11.73 -36.22
CA GLY A 276 13.74 -12.50 -35.48
C GLY A 276 14.30 -13.40 -34.38
N GLY A 277 13.68 -13.39 -33.21
CA GLY A 277 13.85 -14.40 -32.15
C GLY A 277 14.65 -14.01 -30.92
N GLY A 278 15.23 -12.80 -30.80
CA GLY A 278 15.96 -12.36 -29.62
C GLY A 278 15.08 -12.10 -28.36
N PRO A 279 15.68 -12.07 -27.16
CA PRO A 279 14.95 -11.77 -25.94
C PRO A 279 14.32 -10.35 -25.96
N PHE A 280 13.23 -10.19 -25.25
CA PHE A 280 12.53 -8.92 -25.11
C PHE A 280 13.40 -7.96 -24.28
N LEU A 281 13.75 -6.82 -24.83
CA LEU A 281 14.56 -5.81 -24.14
C LEU A 281 13.66 -4.66 -23.65
N GLY A 282 13.23 -4.74 -22.38
CA GLY A 282 12.59 -3.63 -21.69
C GLY A 282 11.19 -3.91 -21.13
N GLU A 283 10.86 -3.27 -20.02
CA GLU A 283 9.60 -3.46 -19.28
C GLU A 283 8.36 -2.88 -20.01
N ARG A 284 8.53 -2.06 -21.03
CA ARG A 284 7.46 -1.36 -21.75
C ARG A 284 7.58 -1.49 -23.27
N ALA A 285 8.07 -2.62 -23.74
CA ALA A 285 8.24 -2.87 -25.18
C ALA A 285 7.21 -3.86 -25.72
N CYS A 286 6.76 -3.69 -26.97
CA CYS A 286 5.99 -4.69 -27.70
C CYS A 286 6.70 -5.00 -29.03
N ARG A 287 6.55 -6.23 -29.56
CA ARG A 287 7.02 -6.58 -30.87
C ARG A 287 5.87 -6.45 -31.86
N ILE A 288 6.09 -5.66 -32.87
CA ILE A 288 5.20 -5.56 -34.05
C ILE A 288 5.90 -6.25 -35.19
N PRO A 289 5.36 -7.33 -35.79
CA PRO A 289 5.93 -7.92 -36.99
C PRO A 289 5.80 -6.91 -38.13
N VAL A 290 6.95 -6.51 -38.67
CA VAL A 290 7.02 -5.59 -39.79
C VAL A 290 7.38 -6.42 -41.02
N ASN A 291 6.44 -6.66 -41.90
CA ASN A 291 6.66 -7.35 -43.18
C ASN A 291 7.00 -6.31 -44.25
N GLY A 292 8.26 -5.89 -44.30
CA GLY A 292 8.74 -5.05 -45.38
C GLY A 292 8.09 -3.69 -45.55
N SER A 293 7.38 -3.20 -44.53
CA SER A 293 6.62 -1.97 -44.60
C SER A 293 7.48 -0.74 -44.29
N GLU A 294 7.22 0.33 -44.98
CA GLU A 294 7.97 1.58 -44.88
C GLU A 294 7.61 2.46 -43.65
N GLY A 295 6.63 2.06 -42.83
CA GLY A 295 6.20 2.88 -41.69
C GLY A 295 5.22 2.20 -40.75
N ILE A 296 4.93 2.88 -39.65
CA ILE A 296 3.87 2.53 -38.70
C ILE A 296 2.81 3.63 -38.77
N GLU A 297 1.57 3.25 -39.04
CA GLU A 297 0.40 4.14 -38.93
C GLU A 297 -0.25 4.02 -37.56
N VAL A 298 -0.46 5.15 -36.91
CA VAL A 298 -1.11 5.21 -35.60
C VAL A 298 -2.47 5.90 -35.76
N GLY A 299 -3.53 5.18 -35.48
CA GLY A 299 -4.89 5.66 -35.70
C GLY A 299 -5.83 5.39 -34.52
N ALA A 300 -6.99 6.06 -34.50
CA ALA A 300 -8.03 5.77 -33.51
C ALA A 300 -8.62 4.38 -33.75
N ALA A 301 -8.90 3.63 -32.68
CA ALA A 301 -9.56 2.34 -32.78
C ALA A 301 -10.89 2.49 -33.52
N GLY A 302 -10.94 2.00 -34.77
CA GLY A 302 -12.11 2.05 -35.63
C GLY A 302 -13.26 1.18 -35.13
N SER A 303 -14.36 1.23 -35.83
CA SER A 303 -15.58 0.46 -35.56
C SER A 303 -15.31 -1.05 -35.51
N PRO A 304 -16.09 -1.83 -34.73
CA PRO A 304 -15.85 -3.26 -34.55
C PRO A 304 -15.97 -4.03 -35.86
N GLY A 305 -14.88 -4.53 -36.36
CA GLY A 305 -14.83 -5.34 -37.59
C GLY A 305 -13.45 -5.53 -38.22
N GLU A 306 -12.49 -4.68 -37.89
CA GLU A 306 -11.17 -4.74 -38.53
C GLU A 306 -10.07 -5.17 -37.56
N THR A 307 -9.35 -6.19 -37.97
CA THR A 307 -8.13 -6.82 -37.41
C THR A 307 -7.87 -6.68 -35.89
N GLU A 308 -7.84 -7.82 -35.20
CA GLU A 308 -7.63 -7.93 -33.78
C GLU A 308 -6.27 -7.37 -33.32
N PRO A 309 -6.22 -6.29 -32.50
CA PRO A 309 -4.97 -5.78 -31.89
C PRO A 309 -4.19 -6.79 -31.04
N SER A 310 -4.84 -7.92 -30.68
CA SER A 310 -4.22 -9.02 -29.94
C SER A 310 -3.00 -9.64 -30.67
N ARG A 311 -2.83 -9.43 -31.96
CA ARG A 311 -1.67 -9.89 -32.72
C ARG A 311 -0.44 -9.00 -32.56
N ALA A 312 -0.61 -7.75 -32.14
CA ALA A 312 0.49 -6.80 -31.97
C ALA A 312 1.07 -6.77 -30.52
N GLY A 313 0.63 -7.69 -29.64
CA GLY A 313 1.09 -7.70 -28.23
C GLY A 313 0.51 -6.59 -27.36
N ILE A 314 -0.39 -5.78 -27.89
CA ILE A 314 -1.09 -4.72 -27.13
C ILE A 314 -2.11 -5.36 -26.18
N PRO A 315 -2.10 -4.99 -24.89
CA PRO A 315 -3.08 -5.52 -23.95
C PRO A 315 -4.51 -5.16 -24.37
N ARG A 316 -5.46 -6.09 -24.28
CA ARG A 316 -6.86 -5.84 -24.67
C ARG A 316 -7.54 -4.69 -23.90
N TRP A 317 -7.08 -4.37 -22.69
CA TRP A 317 -7.57 -3.19 -21.98
C TRP A 317 -7.09 -1.88 -22.60
N ALA A 318 -5.92 -1.89 -23.22
CA ALA A 318 -5.39 -0.74 -23.94
C ALA A 318 -6.15 -0.47 -25.25
N GLU A 319 -6.89 -1.44 -25.79
CA GLU A 319 -7.78 -1.25 -26.95
C GLU A 319 -8.92 -0.23 -26.66
N MET A 320 -9.24 0.05 -25.39
CA MET A 320 -10.17 1.14 -25.02
C MET A 320 -9.54 2.53 -25.16
N VAL A 321 -8.22 2.58 -25.30
CA VAL A 321 -7.41 3.80 -25.26
C VAL A 321 -6.61 3.95 -26.52
N TRP A 322 -6.15 2.80 -27.05
CA TRP A 322 -5.26 2.74 -28.20
C TRP A 322 -6.05 2.68 -29.48
N GLN A 323 -5.58 3.42 -30.29
CA GLN A 323 -5.81 3.49 -31.67
C GLN A 323 -4.98 2.41 -32.33
N GLU A 324 -5.43 1.87 -33.43
CA GLU A 324 -4.73 0.83 -34.14
C GLU A 324 -3.34 1.29 -34.58
N VAL A 325 -2.33 0.48 -34.24
CA VAL A 325 -1.04 0.56 -34.90
C VAL A 325 -1.13 -0.33 -36.12
N ARG A 326 -1.22 0.26 -37.29
CA ARG A 326 -1.24 -0.45 -38.56
C ARG A 326 0.15 -0.39 -39.17
N THR A 327 0.64 -1.52 -39.73
CA THR A 327 1.75 -1.51 -40.63
C THR A 327 1.19 -1.18 -42.02
N SER A 328 1.62 -0.07 -42.61
CA SER A 328 1.29 0.24 -44.00
C SER A 328 1.97 -0.81 -44.87
N GLY A 329 1.19 -1.65 -45.54
CA GLY A 329 1.65 -2.64 -46.50
C GLY A 329 1.92 -2.00 -47.85
#